data_f7682e79916cdcb283504418afbe91e8
#
_entry.id   f7682e79916cdcb283504418afbe91e8
#
_cell.length_a   1.000
_cell.length_b   1.000
_cell.length_c   1.000
_cell.angle_alpha   90.00
_cell.angle_beta   90.00
_cell.angle_gamma   90.00
#
_symmetry.space_group_name_H-M   'P 1'
#
loop_
_entity.id
_entity.type
_entity.pdbx_description
1 polymer ?
#
loop_
_entity_poly.entity_id
_entity_poly.type
_entity_poly.pdbx_seq_one_letter_code
_entity_poly.pdbx_strand_id
1 'polypeptide(L)'
;MRVIAVSKLREFWERHADAEQSLRAWVAAVTAANWSKPTDITTQFTTATILKSRRAVFNIKGNDYRLVAAVAYRFGAVYVKFIGTHSEYAQVNADTVEMG
;
A
#
# COMPACT_ATOMS: atom_id res chain seq x y z
N MET A 1 2.35 -3.89 12.09
CA MET A 1 1.13 -4.34 11.37
C MET A 1 1.47 -5.61 10.58
N ARG A 2 0.50 -6.46 10.36
CA ARG A 2 0.68 -7.65 9.52
C ARG A 2 0.23 -7.33 8.09
N VAL A 3 1.11 -7.55 7.11
CA VAL A 3 0.80 -7.24 5.71
C VAL A 3 0.21 -8.47 5.02
N ILE A 4 -0.97 -8.32 4.41
CA ILE A 4 -1.70 -9.37 3.68
C ILE A 4 -2.08 -8.81 2.31
N ALA A 5 -1.67 -9.34 1.21
CA ALA A 5 -0.74 -10.45 1.09
C ALA A 5 0.52 -9.96 0.40
N VAL A 6 1.67 -10.25 1.00
CA VAL A 6 2.97 -9.89 0.42
C VAL A 6 3.17 -10.53 -0.95
N SER A 7 2.57 -11.73 -1.16
CA SER A 7 2.66 -12.42 -2.46
C SER A 7 2.15 -11.56 -3.62
N LYS A 8 1.15 -10.72 -3.41
CA LYS A 8 0.63 -9.82 -4.46
C LYS A 8 1.69 -8.81 -4.87
N LEU A 9 2.46 -8.31 -3.91
CA LEU A 9 3.53 -7.37 -4.17
C LEU A 9 4.69 -8.07 -4.88
N ARG A 10 5.01 -9.30 -4.46
CA ARG A 10 6.07 -10.09 -5.10
C ARG A 10 5.74 -10.36 -6.56
N GLU A 11 4.51 -10.77 -6.86
CA GLU A 11 4.08 -10.99 -8.24
C GLU A 11 4.26 -9.72 -9.08
N PHE A 12 3.99 -8.56 -8.50
CA PHE A 12 4.15 -7.29 -9.19
C PHE A 12 5.62 -7.00 -9.47
N TRP A 13 6.50 -7.12 -8.47
CA TRP A 13 7.91 -6.77 -8.70
C TRP A 13 8.65 -7.78 -9.58
N GLU A 14 8.11 -8.97 -9.76
CA GLU A 14 8.65 -9.91 -10.75
C GLU A 14 8.45 -9.41 -12.17
N ARG A 15 7.39 -8.62 -12.39
CA ARG A 15 7.13 -7.98 -13.68
C ARG A 15 7.68 -6.56 -13.77
N HIS A 16 7.89 -5.92 -12.64
CA HIS A 16 8.40 -4.54 -12.54
C HIS A 16 9.57 -4.54 -11.56
N ALA A 17 10.71 -5.02 -12.05
CA ALA A 17 11.89 -5.24 -11.20
C ALA A 17 12.38 -3.98 -10.48
N ASP A 18 12.17 -2.81 -11.08
CA ASP A 18 12.57 -1.54 -10.49
C ASP A 18 11.70 -1.14 -9.27
N ALA A 19 10.58 -1.81 -9.06
CA ALA A 19 9.73 -1.57 -7.91
C ALA A 19 10.12 -2.42 -6.68
N GLU A 20 10.95 -3.43 -6.87
CA GLU A 20 11.21 -4.43 -5.82
C GLU A 20 11.73 -3.81 -4.53
N GLN A 21 12.80 -3.00 -4.60
CA GLN A 21 13.40 -2.44 -3.41
C GLN A 21 12.44 -1.53 -2.65
N SER A 22 11.69 -0.70 -3.37
CA SER A 22 10.71 0.19 -2.75
C SER A 22 9.58 -0.56 -2.09
N LEU A 23 9.11 -1.65 -2.71
CA LEU A 23 8.05 -2.48 -2.14
C LEU A 23 8.54 -3.26 -0.93
N ARG A 24 9.76 -3.81 -0.99
CA ARG A 24 10.35 -4.49 0.17
C ARG A 24 10.51 -3.52 1.34
N ALA A 25 10.95 -2.30 1.07
CA ALA A 25 11.09 -1.26 2.11
C ALA A 25 9.73 -0.90 2.71
N TRP A 26 8.70 -0.80 1.86
CA TRP A 26 7.33 -0.53 2.34
C TRP A 26 6.84 -1.65 3.26
N VAL A 27 7.01 -2.90 2.85
CA VAL A 27 6.61 -4.06 3.67
C VAL A 27 7.33 -4.04 5.02
N ALA A 28 8.64 -3.80 5.02
CA ALA A 28 9.43 -3.77 6.25
C ALA A 28 8.95 -2.63 7.19
N ALA A 29 8.72 -1.45 6.63
CA ALA A 29 8.27 -0.29 7.40
C ALA A 29 6.89 -0.52 8.01
N VAL A 30 5.97 -1.08 7.23
CA VAL A 30 4.60 -1.34 7.69
C VAL A 30 4.59 -2.46 8.73
N THR A 31 5.39 -3.50 8.50
CA THR A 31 5.49 -4.62 9.45
C THR A 31 5.97 -4.13 10.82
N ALA A 32 6.90 -3.19 10.84
CA ALA A 32 7.43 -2.61 12.09
C ALA A 32 6.49 -1.57 12.71
N ALA A 33 5.50 -1.10 11.98
CA ALA A 33 4.58 -0.05 12.44
C ALA A 33 3.52 -0.61 13.39
N ASN A 34 2.95 0.31 14.17
CA ASN A 34 1.86 -0.03 15.08
C ASN A 34 0.80 1.07 15.01
N TRP A 35 0.13 1.14 13.86
CA TRP A 35 -0.85 2.20 13.60
C TRP A 35 -2.16 1.94 14.33
N SER A 36 -2.68 2.97 14.97
CA SER A 36 -3.99 2.93 15.63
C SER A 36 -4.99 3.91 15.00
N LYS A 37 -4.50 4.83 14.17
CA LYS A 37 -5.35 5.86 13.54
C LYS A 37 -4.68 6.36 12.25
N PRO A 38 -5.45 7.02 11.36
CA PRO A 38 -4.90 7.48 10.07
C PRO A 38 -3.69 8.41 10.16
N THR A 39 -3.63 9.27 11.19
CA THR A 39 -2.50 10.19 11.34
C THR A 39 -1.18 9.46 11.60
N ASP A 40 -1.22 8.24 12.15
CA ASP A 40 -0.02 7.44 12.32
C ASP A 40 0.58 7.08 10.97
N ILE A 41 -0.27 6.84 9.97
CA ILE A 41 0.16 6.54 8.60
C ILE A 41 0.81 7.76 7.97
N THR A 42 0.14 8.92 8.01
CA THR A 42 0.64 10.13 7.34
C THR A 42 1.84 10.72 8.03
N THR A 43 2.03 10.45 9.31
CA THR A 43 3.26 10.85 10.02
C THR A 43 4.46 10.04 9.50
N GLN A 44 4.28 8.75 9.27
CA GLN A 44 5.34 7.87 8.81
C GLN A 44 5.55 7.98 7.30
N PHE A 45 4.47 8.04 6.53
CA PHE A 45 4.47 8.16 5.07
C PHE A 45 3.85 9.48 4.68
N THR A 46 4.67 10.53 4.59
CA THR A 46 4.18 11.90 4.44
C THR A 46 3.44 12.15 3.12
N THR A 47 3.67 11.32 2.11
CA THR A 47 2.97 11.44 0.83
C THR A 47 1.75 10.53 0.72
N ALA A 48 1.44 9.76 1.77
CA ALA A 48 0.27 8.88 1.74
C ALA A 48 -1.03 9.70 1.78
N THR A 49 -2.03 9.20 1.08
CA THR A 49 -3.37 9.80 1.04
C THR A 49 -4.33 8.86 1.78
N ILE A 50 -5.07 9.41 2.75
CA ILE A 50 -6.07 8.63 3.47
C ILE A 50 -7.40 8.74 2.73
N LEU A 51 -8.00 7.60 2.45
CA LEU A 51 -9.30 7.51 1.81
C LEU A 51 -10.38 7.17 2.84
N LYS A 52 -11.63 7.29 2.43
CA LYS A 52 -12.77 6.75 3.18
C LYS A 52 -12.60 5.23 3.27
N SER A 53 -13.42 4.54 3.99
CA SER A 53 -13.39 3.05 4.07
C SER A 53 -12.09 2.51 4.67
N ARG A 54 -11.35 3.31 5.45
CA ARG A 54 -10.10 2.89 6.11
C ARG A 54 -9.04 2.42 5.13
N ARG A 55 -8.95 3.07 3.99
CA ARG A 55 -7.92 2.79 3.00
C ARG A 55 -6.90 3.91 2.93
N ALA A 56 -5.70 3.58 2.48
CA ALA A 56 -4.63 4.53 2.24
C ALA A 56 -3.97 4.24 0.92
N VAL A 57 -3.52 5.29 0.24
CA VAL A 57 -2.77 5.19 -1.01
C VAL A 57 -1.34 5.61 -0.74
N PHE A 58 -0.40 4.76 -1.14
CA PHE A 58 1.04 5.01 -0.95
C PHE A 58 1.72 5.19 -2.29
N ASN A 59 2.61 6.18 -2.36
CA ASN A 59 3.49 6.35 -3.50
C ASN A 59 4.67 5.40 -3.34
N ILE A 60 4.96 4.65 -4.40
CA ILE A 60 6.06 3.68 -4.42
C ILE A 60 7.05 4.11 -5.49
N LYS A 61 8.34 4.11 -5.15
CA LYS A 61 9.42 4.57 -6.02
C LYS A 61 9.10 5.97 -6.56
N GLY A 62 9.03 6.94 -5.64
CA GLY A 62 8.59 8.28 -5.99
C GLY A 62 7.14 8.27 -6.42
N ASN A 63 6.89 8.60 -7.67
CA ASN A 63 5.53 8.63 -8.23
C ASN A 63 5.27 7.53 -9.26
N ASP A 64 6.23 6.60 -9.44
CA ASP A 64 6.12 5.62 -10.53
C ASP A 64 4.99 4.63 -10.31
N TYR A 65 4.77 4.23 -9.05
CA TYR A 65 3.77 3.22 -8.72
C TYR A 65 2.87 3.69 -7.58
N ARG A 66 1.67 3.10 -7.51
CA ARG A 66 0.70 3.37 -6.45
C ARG A 66 0.27 2.07 -5.81
N LEU A 67 0.22 2.08 -4.48
CA LEU A 67 -0.25 0.95 -3.69
C LEU A 67 -1.45 1.40 -2.87
N VAL A 68 -2.55 0.67 -2.97
CA VAL A 68 -3.74 0.91 -2.16
C VAL A 68 -3.84 -0.20 -1.13
N ALA A 69 -4.04 0.16 0.12
CA ALA A 69 -4.19 -0.82 1.19
C ALA A 69 -5.36 -0.46 2.09
N ALA A 70 -6.07 -1.48 2.56
CA ALA A 70 -7.09 -1.31 3.59
C ALA A 70 -6.44 -1.60 4.94
N VAL A 71 -6.70 -0.74 5.92
CA VAL A 71 -6.05 -0.85 7.22
C VAL A 71 -7.08 -1.22 8.28
N ALA A 72 -6.91 -2.40 8.85
CA ALA A 72 -7.72 -2.86 9.97
C ALA A 72 -6.96 -2.55 11.27
N TYR A 73 -7.09 -1.31 11.73
CA TYR A 73 -6.34 -0.82 12.89
C TYR A 73 -6.54 -1.71 14.11
N ARG A 74 -7.76 -2.12 14.34
CA ARG A 74 -8.14 -2.92 15.50
C ARG A 74 -7.43 -4.28 15.52
N PHE A 75 -7.17 -4.84 14.36
CA PHE A 75 -6.57 -6.17 14.23
C PHE A 75 -5.08 -6.11 13.89
N GLY A 76 -4.53 -4.92 13.73
CA GLY A 76 -3.13 -4.76 13.37
C GLY A 76 -2.79 -5.32 11.99
N ALA A 77 -3.73 -5.25 11.05
CA ALA A 77 -3.56 -5.85 9.71
C ALA A 77 -3.70 -4.81 8.62
N VAL A 78 -2.91 -4.99 7.56
CA VAL A 78 -2.92 -4.13 6.37
C VAL A 78 -3.10 -5.05 5.16
N TYR A 79 -4.20 -4.85 4.44
CA TYR A 79 -4.55 -5.68 3.28
C TYR A 79 -4.23 -4.95 2.00
N VAL A 80 -3.36 -5.53 1.17
CA VAL A 80 -3.03 -4.95 -0.14
C VAL A 80 -4.25 -5.10 -1.05
N LYS A 81 -4.74 -3.97 -1.55
CA LYS A 81 -5.92 -3.93 -2.41
C LYS A 81 -5.58 -3.61 -3.86
N PHE A 82 -4.43 -2.99 -4.11
CA PHE A 82 -3.99 -2.67 -5.47
C PHE A 82 -2.51 -2.31 -5.45
N ILE A 83 -1.80 -2.74 -6.48
CA ILE A 83 -0.46 -2.26 -6.80
C ILE A 83 -0.38 -2.13 -8.32
N GLY A 84 0.05 -1.00 -8.81
CA GLY A 84 0.15 -0.77 -10.25
C GLY A 84 0.93 0.47 -10.59
N THR A 85 1.12 0.70 -11.88
CA THR A 85 1.72 1.93 -12.38
C THR A 85 0.77 3.09 -12.11
N HIS A 86 1.30 4.32 -12.23
CA HIS A 86 0.47 5.52 -12.09
C HIS A 86 -0.69 5.50 -13.10
N SER A 87 -0.43 5.07 -14.32
CA SER A 87 -1.46 4.96 -15.36
C SER A 87 -2.53 3.95 -15.00
N GLU A 88 -2.14 2.79 -14.48
CA GLU A 88 -3.09 1.76 -14.05
C GLU A 88 -3.93 2.25 -12.88
N TYR A 89 -3.31 2.96 -11.94
CA TYR A 89 -4.02 3.53 -10.80
C TYR A 89 -5.10 4.52 -11.25
N ALA A 90 -4.84 5.28 -12.30
CA ALA A 90 -5.80 6.25 -12.84
C ALA A 90 -7.06 5.59 -13.39
N GLN A 91 -7.02 4.27 -13.67
CA GLN A 91 -8.14 3.53 -14.24
C GLN A 91 -8.99 2.82 -13.18
N VAL A 92 -8.62 2.85 -11.90
CA VAL A 92 -9.33 2.15 -10.85
C VAL A 92 -9.94 3.13 -9.85
N ASN A 93 -10.97 2.67 -9.14
CA ASN A 93 -11.52 3.41 -8.01
C ASN A 93 -10.81 2.91 -6.76
N ALA A 94 -9.94 3.73 -6.18
CA ALA A 94 -9.14 3.35 -5.03
C ALA A 94 -9.98 2.98 -3.80
N ASP A 95 -11.18 3.55 -3.67
CA ASP A 95 -12.06 3.28 -2.54
C ASP A 95 -12.63 1.85 -2.57
N THR A 96 -12.70 1.23 -3.74
CA THR A 96 -13.40 -0.05 -3.91
C THR A 96 -12.58 -1.13 -4.58
N VAL A 97 -11.40 -0.79 -5.14
CA VAL A 97 -10.60 -1.75 -5.91
C VAL A 97 -10.20 -2.96 -5.07
N GLU A 98 -10.18 -4.14 -5.71
CA GLU A 98 -9.76 -5.38 -5.09
C GLU A 98 -8.79 -6.10 -6.02
N MET A 99 -7.80 -6.76 -5.44
CA MET A 99 -6.92 -7.67 -6.17
C MET A 99 -7.45 -9.08 -5.99
N GLY A 100 -7.90 -9.65 -7.06
CA GLY A 100 -8.50 -10.97 -7.08
C GLY A 100 -7.54 -12.10 -6.77
#